data_a7726c6d7cf95b78e02c7f6532ef5c09
#
_entry.id   a7726c6d7cf95b78e02c7f6532ef5c09
#
_cell.length_a   1.000
_cell.length_b   1.000
_cell.length_c   1.000
_cell.angle_alpha   90.00
_cell.angle_beta   90.00
_cell.angle_gamma   90.00
#
_symmetry.space_group_name_H-M   'P 1'
#
loop_
_entity.id
_entity.type
_entity.pdbx_description
1 polymer ?
#
loop_
_entity_poly.entity_id
_entity_poly.type
_entity_poly.pdbx_seq_one_letter_code
_entity_poly.pdbx_strand_id
1 'polypeptide(L)'
;MDFRFIFYLFITMAYLKNKLLEKQRKYLRRKQRVNTQVKETNPEYRVIITRSLLHVTADVIAADGKVVATCTDKGVAGATKTERAANAGVAFADVLKSKKITAVAFDRNGYLYHGRVKAFAEGLRKGGIQL
;
A
#
# COMPACT_ATOMS: atom_id res chain seq x y z
N MET A 1 39.08 24.52 -14.08
CA MET A 1 37.68 24.27 -13.73
C MET A 1 37.01 25.57 -13.35
N ASP A 2 35.95 25.93 -14.02
CA ASP A 2 35.25 27.20 -13.81
C ASP A 2 34.45 27.12 -12.48
N PHE A 3 34.70 28.04 -11.55
CA PHE A 3 33.96 28.14 -10.27
C PHE A 3 32.46 28.31 -10.48
N ARG A 4 32.03 28.91 -11.59
CA ARG A 4 30.63 29.04 -11.94
C ARG A 4 29.96 27.69 -12.21
N PHE A 5 30.67 26.77 -12.85
CA PHE A 5 30.16 25.43 -13.13
C PHE A 5 29.98 24.61 -11.84
N ILE A 6 30.94 24.66 -10.95
CA ILE A 6 30.85 23.96 -9.65
C ILE A 6 29.72 24.54 -8.80
N PHE A 7 29.57 25.87 -8.79
CA PHE A 7 28.49 26.54 -8.07
C PHE A 7 27.11 26.18 -8.63
N TYR A 8 26.98 26.10 -9.95
CA TYR A 8 25.76 25.68 -10.64
C TYR A 8 25.41 24.22 -10.31
N LEU A 9 26.39 23.33 -10.30
CA LEU A 9 26.23 21.93 -9.92
C LEU A 9 25.75 21.79 -8.47
N PHE A 10 26.31 22.60 -7.59
CA PHE A 10 25.94 22.58 -6.18
C PHE A 10 24.51 23.05 -5.94
N ILE A 11 24.09 24.10 -6.63
CA ILE A 11 22.71 24.62 -6.56
C ILE A 11 21.72 23.59 -7.12
N THR A 12 22.01 22.97 -8.25
CA THR A 12 21.13 21.97 -8.86
C THR A 12 21.00 20.72 -7.99
N MET A 13 22.08 20.26 -7.38
CA MET A 13 22.04 19.13 -6.45
C MET A 13 21.23 19.46 -5.18
N ALA A 14 21.39 20.66 -4.62
CA ALA A 14 20.61 21.13 -3.49
C ALA A 14 19.12 21.22 -3.82
N TYR A 15 18.78 21.74 -5.00
CA TYR A 15 17.41 21.81 -5.48
C TYR A 15 16.77 20.42 -5.63
N LEU A 16 17.48 19.48 -6.26
CA LEU A 16 17.00 18.11 -6.42
C LEU A 16 16.80 17.41 -5.09
N LYS A 17 17.73 17.58 -4.14
CA LYS A 17 17.63 17.05 -2.79
C LYS A 17 16.39 17.60 -2.08
N ASN A 18 16.15 18.90 -2.14
CA ASN A 18 14.98 19.54 -1.53
C ASN A 18 13.68 19.03 -2.15
N LYS A 19 13.63 18.86 -3.46
CA LYS A 19 12.47 18.32 -4.17
C LYS A 19 12.14 16.88 -3.76
N LEU A 20 13.17 16.04 -3.58
CA LEU A 20 13.00 14.66 -3.08
C LEU A 20 12.49 14.64 -1.64
N LEU A 21 13.05 15.46 -0.75
CA LEU A 21 12.62 15.59 0.63
C LEU A 21 11.15 16.05 0.72
N GLU A 22 10.74 16.98 -0.14
CA GLU A 22 9.36 17.44 -0.20
C GLU A 22 8.39 16.33 -0.61
N LYS A 23 8.75 15.51 -1.60
CA LYS A 23 7.97 14.32 -1.98
C LYS A 23 7.82 13.34 -0.82
N GLN A 24 8.90 13.07 -0.10
CA GLN A 24 8.88 12.19 1.08
C GLN A 24 7.97 12.74 2.19
N ARG A 25 8.05 14.05 2.48
CA ARG A 25 7.18 14.71 3.46
C ARG A 25 5.70 14.58 3.09
N LYS A 26 5.36 14.80 1.82
CA LYS A 26 3.98 14.67 1.34
C LYS A 26 3.49 13.22 1.47
N TYR A 27 4.32 12.25 1.12
CA TYR A 27 4.00 10.83 1.29
C TYR A 27 3.76 10.47 2.77
N LEU A 28 4.65 10.89 3.65
CA LEU A 28 4.52 10.63 5.09
C LEU A 28 3.26 11.26 5.68
N ARG A 29 2.89 12.48 5.27
CA ARG A 29 1.63 13.12 5.69
C ARG A 29 0.40 12.30 5.29
N ARG A 30 0.36 11.80 4.04
CA ARG A 30 -0.74 10.94 3.58
C ARG A 30 -0.80 9.65 4.37
N LYS A 31 0.33 9.02 4.59
CA LYS A 31 0.44 7.78 5.39
C LYS A 31 -0.05 7.98 6.82
N GLN A 32 0.37 9.06 7.47
CA GLN A 32 -0.07 9.40 8.83
C GLN A 32 -1.57 9.67 8.89
N ARG A 33 -2.12 10.42 7.92
CA ARG A 33 -3.56 10.70 7.85
C ARG A 33 -4.38 9.42 7.76
N VAL A 34 -4.03 8.53 6.86
CA VAL A 34 -4.71 7.22 6.70
C VAL A 34 -4.57 6.38 7.96
N ASN A 35 -3.38 6.33 8.55
CA ASN A 35 -3.14 5.60 9.79
C ASN A 35 -3.98 6.13 10.96
N THR A 36 -4.11 7.45 11.09
CA THR A 36 -4.97 8.08 12.11
C THR A 36 -6.43 7.74 11.89
N GLN A 37 -6.94 7.86 10.67
CA GLN A 37 -8.32 7.51 10.35
C GLN A 37 -8.63 6.04 10.64
N VAL A 38 -7.74 5.14 10.29
CA VAL A 38 -7.91 3.70 10.55
C VAL A 38 -7.88 3.42 12.06
N LYS A 39 -7.01 4.06 12.81
CA LYS A 39 -6.96 3.92 14.28
C LYS A 39 -8.22 4.46 14.97
N GLU A 40 -8.78 5.57 14.49
CA GLU A 40 -10.02 6.16 15.03
C GLU A 40 -11.21 5.23 14.89
N THR A 41 -11.28 4.43 13.81
CA THR A 41 -12.32 3.43 13.62
C THR A 41 -12.16 2.20 14.52
N ASN A 42 -11.00 2.06 15.14
CA ASN A 42 -10.64 0.95 16.05
C ASN A 42 -11.02 -0.43 15.49
N PRO A 43 -10.55 -0.79 14.28
CA PRO A 43 -10.92 -2.05 13.65
C PRO A 43 -10.30 -3.24 14.36
N GLU A 44 -11.01 -4.36 14.40
CA GLU A 44 -10.47 -5.62 14.91
C GLU A 44 -9.32 -6.13 14.04
N TYR A 45 -9.45 -5.99 12.71
CA TYR A 45 -8.43 -6.36 11.74
C TYR A 45 -8.19 -5.23 10.75
N ARG A 46 -6.93 -5.04 10.39
CA ARG A 46 -6.49 -4.02 9.43
C ARG A 46 -5.63 -4.67 8.35
N VAL A 47 -5.97 -4.44 7.10
CA VAL A 47 -5.15 -4.84 5.94
C VAL A 47 -4.26 -3.67 5.56
N ILE A 48 -2.95 -3.86 5.62
CA ILE A 48 -1.97 -2.89 5.16
C ILE A 48 -1.41 -3.37 3.82
N ILE A 49 -1.55 -2.55 2.80
CA ILE A 49 -1.02 -2.86 1.47
C ILE A 49 0.35 -2.23 1.28
N THR A 50 1.27 -2.96 0.66
CA THR A 50 2.58 -2.47 0.25
C THR A 50 2.77 -2.71 -1.24
N ARG A 51 3.08 -1.68 -1.98
CA ARG A 51 3.28 -1.72 -3.43
C ARG A 51 4.74 -1.46 -3.78
N SER A 52 5.38 -2.41 -4.43
CA SER A 52 6.67 -2.23 -5.09
C SER A 52 6.49 -2.07 -6.60
N LEU A 53 7.57 -1.89 -7.34
CA LEU A 53 7.53 -1.85 -8.81
C LEU A 53 7.04 -3.17 -9.41
N LEU A 54 7.37 -4.30 -8.79
CA LEU A 54 7.07 -5.63 -9.32
C LEU A 54 5.82 -6.25 -8.69
N HIS A 55 5.63 -6.09 -7.40
CA HIS A 55 4.62 -6.83 -6.65
C HIS A 55 3.82 -5.96 -5.69
N VAL A 56 2.62 -6.43 -5.37
CA VAL A 56 1.77 -5.92 -4.30
C VAL A 56 1.72 -6.98 -3.20
N THR A 57 1.95 -6.57 -1.97
CA THR A 57 1.81 -7.42 -0.78
C THR A 57 0.77 -6.83 0.15
N ALA A 58 0.09 -7.67 0.89
CA ALA A 58 -0.89 -7.25 1.88
C ALA A 58 -0.71 -8.06 3.17
N ASP A 59 -0.69 -7.37 4.29
CA ASP A 59 -0.59 -7.96 5.61
C ASP A 59 -1.85 -7.63 6.41
N VAL A 60 -2.46 -8.63 7.02
CA VAL A 60 -3.57 -8.44 7.95
C VAL A 60 -3.04 -8.44 9.37
N ILE A 61 -3.28 -7.35 10.05
CA ILE A 61 -2.83 -7.13 11.42
C ILE A 61 -4.06 -7.09 12.35
N ALA A 62 -4.02 -7.87 13.42
CA ALA A 62 -5.03 -7.84 14.46
C ALA A 62 -4.87 -6.59 15.37
N ALA A 63 -5.87 -6.32 16.20
CA ALA A 63 -5.86 -5.19 17.13
C ALA A 63 -4.68 -5.22 18.14
N ASP A 64 -4.15 -6.40 18.45
CA ASP A 64 -2.97 -6.60 19.31
C ASP A 64 -1.63 -6.35 18.59
N GLY A 65 -1.64 -6.07 17.31
CA GLY A 65 -0.48 -5.81 16.49
C GLY A 65 0.16 -7.04 15.84
N LYS A 66 -0.41 -8.23 16.03
CA LYS A 66 0.10 -9.46 15.42
C LYS A 66 -0.35 -9.58 13.96
N VAL A 67 0.56 -10.04 13.10
CA VAL A 67 0.24 -10.37 11.71
C VAL A 67 -0.49 -11.72 11.67
N VAL A 68 -1.72 -11.70 11.20
CA VAL A 68 -2.60 -12.88 11.13
C VAL A 68 -2.45 -13.60 9.79
N ALA A 69 -2.31 -12.85 8.70
CA ALA A 69 -2.19 -13.38 7.36
C ALA A 69 -1.38 -12.45 6.46
N THR A 70 -0.69 -13.00 5.49
CA THR A 70 0.08 -12.26 4.49
C THR A 70 -0.26 -12.80 3.10
N CYS A 71 -0.33 -11.91 2.12
CA CYS A 71 -0.58 -12.24 0.72
C CYS A 71 0.37 -11.47 -0.18
N THR A 72 0.74 -12.09 -1.29
CA THR A 72 1.49 -11.45 -2.38
C THR A 72 0.86 -11.82 -3.73
N ASP A 73 1.01 -10.96 -4.72
CA ASP A 73 0.60 -11.25 -6.09
C ASP A 73 1.63 -12.06 -6.89
N LYS A 74 2.74 -12.43 -6.27
CA LYS A 74 3.78 -13.25 -6.89
C LYS A 74 3.23 -14.63 -7.22
N GLY A 75 3.35 -15.02 -8.49
CA GLY A 75 2.85 -16.32 -8.97
C GLY A 75 1.34 -16.38 -9.20
N VAL A 76 0.62 -15.29 -9.00
CA VAL A 76 -0.82 -15.22 -9.31
C VAL A 76 -1.04 -14.99 -10.80
N ALA A 77 -2.03 -15.67 -11.37
CA ALA A 77 -2.40 -15.54 -12.77
C ALA A 77 -2.93 -14.13 -13.10
N GLY A 78 -2.61 -13.63 -14.28
CA GLY A 78 -3.07 -12.35 -14.81
C GLY A 78 -2.12 -11.80 -15.86
N ALA A 79 -2.67 -11.24 -16.93
CA ALA A 79 -1.88 -10.66 -18.03
C ALA A 79 -1.18 -9.37 -17.62
N THR A 80 -1.84 -8.56 -16.79
CA THR A 80 -1.33 -7.28 -16.29
C THR A 80 -1.10 -7.33 -14.78
N LYS A 81 -0.29 -6.40 -14.26
CA LYS A 81 -0.08 -6.26 -12.82
C LYS A 81 -1.39 -5.95 -12.07
N THR A 82 -2.29 -5.21 -12.70
CA THR A 82 -3.60 -4.87 -12.13
C THR A 82 -4.50 -6.10 -12.02
N GLU A 83 -4.55 -6.93 -13.04
CA GLU A 83 -5.30 -8.20 -13.01
C GLU A 83 -4.74 -9.17 -11.97
N ARG A 84 -3.41 -9.27 -11.85
CA ARG A 84 -2.77 -10.07 -10.81
C ARG A 84 -3.13 -9.60 -9.41
N ALA A 85 -3.15 -8.29 -9.20
CA ALA A 85 -3.55 -7.70 -7.91
C ALA A 85 -5.03 -8.02 -7.60
N ALA A 86 -5.92 -7.90 -8.57
CA ALA A 86 -7.34 -8.26 -8.41
C ALA A 86 -7.52 -9.74 -8.05
N ASN A 87 -6.85 -10.63 -8.78
CA ASN A 87 -6.92 -12.07 -8.54
C ASN A 87 -6.30 -12.45 -7.20
N ALA A 88 -5.21 -11.80 -6.80
CA ALA A 88 -4.60 -11.97 -5.48
C ALA A 88 -5.56 -11.53 -4.36
N GLY A 89 -6.31 -10.44 -4.57
CA GLY A 89 -7.33 -9.99 -3.63
C GLY A 89 -8.46 -11.01 -3.44
N VAL A 90 -8.96 -11.61 -4.51
CA VAL A 90 -9.98 -12.67 -4.46
C VAL A 90 -9.46 -13.90 -3.72
N ALA A 91 -8.28 -14.37 -4.06
CA ALA A 91 -7.65 -15.52 -3.39
C ALA A 91 -7.40 -15.25 -1.90
N PHE A 92 -6.97 -14.04 -1.56
CA PHE A 92 -6.74 -13.65 -0.19
C PHE A 92 -8.03 -13.55 0.63
N ALA A 93 -9.13 -13.14 0.01
CA ALA A 93 -10.45 -13.15 0.63
C ALA A 93 -10.85 -14.56 1.10
N ASP A 94 -10.57 -15.59 0.29
CA ASP A 94 -10.83 -16.98 0.67
C ASP A 94 -9.98 -17.42 1.88
N VAL A 95 -8.72 -17.02 1.94
CA VAL A 95 -7.85 -17.25 3.09
C VAL A 95 -8.40 -16.57 4.35
N LEU A 96 -8.86 -15.33 4.25
CA LEU A 96 -9.45 -14.61 5.37
C LEU A 96 -10.75 -15.25 5.85
N LYS A 97 -11.59 -15.73 4.95
CA LYS A 97 -12.82 -16.46 5.31
C LYS A 97 -12.51 -17.76 6.05
N SER A 98 -11.48 -18.48 5.64
CA SER A 98 -11.06 -19.70 6.33
C SER A 98 -10.61 -19.43 7.78
N LYS A 99 -10.12 -18.22 8.04
CA LYS A 99 -9.77 -17.72 9.38
C LYS A 99 -10.93 -17.05 10.12
N LYS A 100 -12.13 -17.09 9.55
CA LYS A 100 -13.36 -16.46 10.08
C LYS A 100 -13.27 -14.92 10.17
N ILE A 101 -12.50 -14.30 9.31
CA ILE A 101 -12.37 -12.84 9.18
C ILE A 101 -13.29 -12.40 8.04
N THR A 102 -14.35 -11.66 8.34
CA THR A 102 -15.34 -11.21 7.37
C THR A 102 -15.28 -9.71 7.06
N ALA A 103 -14.74 -8.93 8.01
CA ALA A 103 -14.62 -7.49 7.87
C ALA A 103 -13.21 -7.03 8.26
N VAL A 104 -12.64 -6.13 7.49
CA VAL A 104 -11.31 -5.55 7.72
C VAL A 104 -11.33 -4.07 7.38
N ALA A 105 -10.48 -3.28 8.04
CA ALA A 105 -10.22 -1.92 7.62
C ALA A 105 -9.09 -1.94 6.58
N PHE A 106 -9.30 -1.32 5.43
CA PHE A 106 -8.31 -1.24 4.37
C PHE A 106 -7.40 -0.02 4.57
N ASP A 107 -6.12 -0.27 4.85
CA ASP A 107 -5.10 0.77 4.96
C ASP A 107 -4.28 0.81 3.67
N ARG A 108 -4.50 1.84 2.86
CA ARG A 108 -3.76 2.06 1.61
C ARG A 108 -2.30 2.47 1.80
N ASN A 109 -1.83 2.62 3.04
CA ASN A 109 -0.44 2.91 3.39
C ASN A 109 0.13 4.18 2.71
N GLY A 110 -0.71 5.20 2.49
CA GLY A 110 -0.32 6.45 1.84
C GLY A 110 -0.27 6.40 0.31
N TYR A 111 -0.49 5.25 -0.30
CA TYR A 111 -0.61 5.14 -1.76
C TYR A 111 -1.93 5.74 -2.26
N LEU A 112 -1.94 6.19 -3.51
CA LEU A 112 -3.17 6.61 -4.15
C LEU A 112 -4.10 5.40 -4.34
N TYR A 113 -5.38 5.55 -3.99
CA TYR A 113 -6.41 4.52 -4.23
C TYR A 113 -6.76 4.47 -5.72
N HIS A 114 -5.85 3.87 -6.49
CA HIS A 114 -5.93 3.73 -7.94
C HIS A 114 -5.07 2.56 -8.44
N GLY A 115 -5.40 2.03 -9.60
CA GLY A 115 -4.63 0.98 -10.24
C GLY A 115 -4.59 -0.31 -9.41
N ARG A 116 -3.40 -0.83 -9.13
CA ARG A 116 -3.20 -2.10 -8.41
C ARG A 116 -3.77 -2.10 -6.99
N VAL A 117 -3.67 -0.99 -6.27
CA VAL A 117 -4.20 -0.86 -4.91
C VAL A 117 -5.72 -0.97 -4.92
N LYS A 118 -6.38 -0.25 -5.82
CA LYS A 118 -7.83 -0.32 -6.04
C LYS A 118 -8.26 -1.72 -6.50
N ALA A 119 -7.53 -2.31 -7.44
CA ALA A 119 -7.83 -3.65 -7.94
C ALA A 119 -7.78 -4.71 -6.84
N PHE A 120 -6.80 -4.64 -5.96
CA PHE A 120 -6.68 -5.54 -4.81
C PHE A 120 -7.86 -5.37 -3.84
N ALA A 121 -8.24 -4.13 -3.51
CA ALA A 121 -9.38 -3.84 -2.64
C ALA A 121 -10.70 -4.34 -3.24
N GLU A 122 -10.91 -4.11 -4.53
CA GLU A 122 -12.09 -4.64 -5.24
C GLU A 122 -12.10 -6.16 -5.30
N GLY A 123 -10.93 -6.79 -5.44
CA GLY A 123 -10.76 -8.24 -5.35
C GLY A 123 -11.19 -8.79 -4.00
N LEU A 124 -10.81 -8.14 -2.91
CA LEU A 124 -11.28 -8.50 -1.56
C LEU A 124 -12.81 -8.39 -1.44
N ARG A 125 -13.41 -7.31 -1.96
CA ARG A 125 -14.87 -7.13 -1.96
C ARG A 125 -15.60 -8.20 -2.77
N LYS A 126 -15.08 -8.55 -3.95
CA LYS A 126 -15.61 -9.65 -4.79
C LYS A 126 -15.53 -10.99 -4.05
N GLY A 127 -14.49 -11.20 -3.28
CA GLY A 127 -14.34 -12.37 -2.43
C GLY A 127 -15.27 -12.40 -1.21
N GLY A 128 -16.04 -11.34 -0.97
CA GLY A 128 -17.02 -11.27 0.12
C GLY A 128 -16.49 -10.70 1.43
N ILE A 129 -15.35 -10.04 1.43
CA ILE A 129 -14.81 -9.32 2.60
C ILE A 129 -15.37 -7.89 2.60
N GLN A 130 -15.85 -7.44 3.74
CA GLN A 130 -16.29 -6.06 3.95
C GLN A 130 -15.06 -5.17 4.24
N LEU A 131 -14.98 -4.06 3.50
CA LEU A 131 -13.91 -3.07 3.66
C LEU A 131 -14.48 -1.73 4.13
#